data_f50dd99c84f62fb0269ced416bf66d47
#
_entry.id   f50dd99c84f62fb0269ced416bf66d47
#
_cell.length_a   1.000
_cell.length_b   1.000
_cell.length_c   1.000
_cell.angle_alpha   90.00
_cell.angle_beta   90.00
_cell.angle_gamma   90.00
#
_symmetry.space_group_name_H-M   'P 1'
#
loop_
_entity.id
_entity.type
_entity.pdbx_description
1 polymer ?
#
loop_
_entity_poly.entity_id
_entity_poly.type
_entity_poly.pdbx_seq_one_letter_code
_entity_poly.pdbx_strand_id
1 'polypeptide(L)'
;MRIKKGDIVKKITGKDKGKEGKVIRTIPVENKIVVEKMNIIKKHQKPRRQGEKGQRVEIPAPFDVSNAILVCPACGKTTRVSYKFVNDKKLRICKKCSKEF
;
A
#
# COMPACT_ATOMS: atom_id res chain seq x y z
N MET A 1 -4.72 9.99 -6.25
CA MET A 1 -3.66 9.04 -5.83
C MET A 1 -3.52 7.94 -6.88
N ARG A 2 -2.32 7.68 -7.32
CA ARG A 2 -2.05 6.67 -8.38
C ARG A 2 -2.10 5.24 -7.87
N ILE A 3 -1.78 5.04 -6.60
CA ILE A 3 -1.85 3.73 -5.94
C ILE A 3 -3.27 3.52 -5.42
N LYS A 4 -3.81 2.34 -5.64
CA LYS A 4 -5.17 1.96 -5.22
C LYS A 4 -5.14 0.72 -4.33
N LYS A 5 -6.22 0.52 -3.58
CA LYS A 5 -6.42 -0.70 -2.78
C LYS A 5 -6.32 -1.93 -3.69
N GLY A 6 -5.56 -2.92 -3.23
CA GLY A 6 -5.32 -4.16 -3.98
C GLY A 6 -4.04 -4.16 -4.81
N ASP A 7 -3.39 -3.00 -4.99
CA ASP A 7 -2.12 -2.92 -5.70
C ASP A 7 -1.00 -3.55 -4.88
N ILE A 8 -0.01 -4.11 -5.57
CA ILE A 8 1.23 -4.57 -4.93
C ILE A 8 2.23 -3.43 -5.01
N VAL A 9 2.83 -3.10 -3.89
CA VAL A 9 3.84 -2.05 -3.78
C VAL A 9 5.09 -2.56 -3.09
N LYS A 10 6.22 -1.91 -3.38
CA LYS A 10 7.50 -2.17 -2.72
C LYS A 10 7.89 -0.92 -1.94
N LYS A 11 8.26 -1.10 -0.69
CA LYS A 11 8.73 0.02 0.13
C LYS A 11 10.18 0.35 -0.22
N ILE A 12 10.44 1.63 -0.48
CA ILE A 12 11.75 2.09 -0.96
C ILE A 12 12.60 2.74 0.11
N THR A 13 12.04 3.02 1.28
CA THR A 13 12.75 3.68 2.39
C THR A 13 12.40 3.06 3.72
N GLY A 14 13.26 3.30 4.72
CA GLY A 14 13.00 2.97 6.11
C GLY A 14 13.24 1.50 6.47
N LYS A 15 12.65 1.10 7.58
CA LYS A 15 12.82 -0.21 8.20
C LYS A 15 12.44 -1.38 7.29
N ASP A 16 11.37 -1.20 6.49
CA ASP A 16 10.85 -2.26 5.62
C ASP A 16 11.32 -2.14 4.18
N LYS A 17 12.38 -1.39 3.92
CA LYS A 17 12.95 -1.19 2.58
C LYS A 17 13.16 -2.53 1.86
N GLY A 18 12.66 -2.61 0.64
CA GLY A 18 12.76 -3.81 -0.19
C GLY A 18 11.63 -4.82 -0.01
N LYS A 19 10.75 -4.66 0.97
CA LYS A 19 9.58 -5.54 1.15
C LYS A 19 8.47 -5.16 0.18
N GLU A 20 7.81 -6.17 -0.36
CA GLU A 20 6.62 -6.03 -1.19
C GLU A 20 5.38 -6.44 -0.39
N GLY A 21 4.26 -5.79 -0.68
CA GLY A 21 3.01 -6.12 -0.02
C GLY A 21 1.80 -5.54 -0.75
N LYS A 22 0.63 -6.02 -0.39
CA LYS A 22 -0.63 -5.58 -0.95
C LYS A 22 -1.19 -4.39 -0.18
N VAL A 23 -1.61 -3.36 -0.91
CA VAL A 23 -2.28 -2.20 -0.32
C VAL A 23 -3.67 -2.61 0.16
N ILE A 24 -3.91 -2.45 1.45
CA ILE A 24 -5.20 -2.79 2.06
C ILE A 24 -6.10 -1.58 2.27
N ARG A 25 -5.53 -0.37 2.28
CA ARG A 25 -6.27 0.87 2.44
C ARG A 25 -5.48 2.05 1.87
N THR A 26 -6.18 3.02 1.31
CA THR A 26 -5.61 4.29 0.89
C THR A 26 -6.26 5.44 1.65
N ILE A 27 -5.47 6.47 1.98
CA ILE A 27 -5.94 7.68 2.67
C ILE A 27 -5.51 8.87 1.82
N PRO A 28 -6.28 9.21 0.76
CA PRO A 28 -5.87 10.26 -0.20
C PRO A 28 -5.71 11.64 0.41
N VAL A 29 -6.52 11.98 1.39
CA VAL A 29 -6.47 13.28 2.07
C VAL A 29 -5.12 13.53 2.73
N GLU A 30 -4.50 12.48 3.25
CA GLU A 30 -3.21 12.55 3.94
C GLU A 30 -2.03 12.09 3.07
N ASN A 31 -2.29 11.64 1.84
CA ASN A 31 -1.31 11.01 0.95
C ASN A 31 -0.61 9.81 1.60
N LYS A 32 -1.38 9.01 2.33
CA LYS A 32 -0.89 7.81 3.02
C LYS A 32 -1.57 6.56 2.52
N ILE A 33 -0.86 5.45 2.67
CA ILE A 33 -1.37 4.12 2.37
C ILE A 33 -1.06 3.16 3.51
N VAL A 34 -1.90 2.15 3.66
CA VAL A 34 -1.67 1.03 4.58
C VAL A 34 -1.40 -0.21 3.75
N VAL A 35 -0.27 -0.84 3.98
CA VAL A 35 0.15 -2.06 3.27
C VAL A 35 0.27 -3.20 4.27
N GLU A 36 -0.25 -4.36 3.92
CA GLU A 36 -0.17 -5.52 4.81
C GLU A 36 1.30 -5.87 5.15
N LYS A 37 1.53 -6.25 6.40
CA LYS A 37 2.85 -6.64 6.91
C LYS A 37 3.94 -5.56 6.82
N MET A 38 3.57 -4.30 6.55
CA MET A 38 4.51 -3.18 6.52
C MET A 38 4.18 -2.14 7.57
N ASN A 39 5.21 -1.45 8.05
CA ASN A 39 5.09 -0.40 9.07
C ASN A 39 4.28 -0.86 10.29
N ILE A 40 4.59 -2.06 10.75
CA ILE A 40 3.87 -2.70 11.85
C ILE A 40 4.16 -1.96 13.15
N ILE A 41 3.11 -1.61 13.86
CA ILE A 41 3.17 -1.07 15.20
C ILE A 41 2.51 -2.02 16.19
N LYS A 42 3.04 -2.05 17.40
CA LYS A 42 2.46 -2.83 18.49
C LYS A 42 1.55 -1.92 19.30
N LYS A 43 0.26 -2.20 19.29
CA LYS A 43 -0.72 -1.48 20.09
C LYS A 43 -1.21 -2.32 21.25
N HIS A 44 -1.29 -1.70 22.42
CA HIS A 44 -2.04 -2.24 23.54
C HIS A 44 -3.52 -1.93 23.35
N GLN A 45 -4.33 -2.96 23.21
CA GLN A 45 -5.78 -2.79 23.29
C GLN A 45 -6.22 -2.80 24.74
N LYS A 46 -6.96 -1.77 25.11
CA LYS A 46 -7.59 -1.74 26.44
C LYS A 46 -8.69 -2.80 26.53
N PRO A 47 -8.89 -3.41 27.73
CA PRO A 47 -10.01 -4.33 27.94
C PRO A 47 -11.33 -3.63 27.61
N ARG A 48 -12.17 -4.30 26.83
CA ARG A 48 -13.51 -3.79 26.49
C ARG A 48 -14.55 -4.11 27.55
N ARG A 49 -14.27 -5.09 28.40
CA ARG A 49 -15.15 -5.57 29.45
C ARG A 49 -14.38 -5.64 30.76
N GLN A 50 -15.10 -5.45 31.86
CA GLN A 50 -14.54 -5.62 33.18
C GLN A 50 -14.04 -7.06 33.36
N GLY A 51 -12.80 -7.22 33.83
CA GLY A 51 -12.13 -8.51 33.95
C GLY A 51 -11.46 -9.04 32.71
N GLU A 52 -11.62 -8.40 31.56
CA GLU A 52 -10.93 -8.75 30.32
C GLU A 52 -9.51 -8.21 30.35
N LYS A 53 -8.53 -9.04 29.93
CA LYS A 53 -7.14 -8.59 29.81
C LYS A 53 -6.93 -7.79 28.53
N GLY A 54 -6.15 -6.72 28.62
CA GLY A 54 -5.68 -6.00 27.45
C GLY A 54 -4.83 -6.89 26.56
N GLN A 55 -4.90 -6.70 25.25
CA GLN A 55 -4.13 -7.47 24.27
C GLN A 55 -3.12 -6.57 23.56
N ARG A 56 -1.98 -7.16 23.28
CA ARG A 56 -0.97 -6.55 22.43
C ARG A 56 -1.22 -6.99 20.99
N VAL A 57 -1.54 -6.04 20.11
CA VAL A 57 -1.88 -6.33 18.72
C VAL A 57 -0.86 -5.67 17.81
N GLU A 58 -0.40 -6.44 16.82
CA GLU A 58 0.43 -5.91 15.75
C GLU A 58 -0.46 -5.51 14.58
N ILE A 59 -0.44 -4.23 14.21
CA ILE A 59 -1.23 -3.71 13.10
C ILE A 59 -0.37 -2.89 12.15
N PRO A 60 -0.63 -2.99 10.83
CA PRO A 60 0.03 -2.09 9.87
C PRO A 60 -0.46 -0.67 10.07
N ALA A 61 0.48 0.27 10.20
CA ALA A 61 0.16 1.70 10.29
C ALA A 61 0.30 2.37 8.93
N PRO A 62 -0.45 3.47 8.68
CA PRO A 62 -0.28 4.25 7.47
C PRO A 62 1.13 4.84 7.34
N PHE A 63 1.64 4.93 6.12
CA PHE A 63 2.86 5.65 5.82
C PHE A 63 2.70 6.43 4.52
N ASP A 64 3.59 7.39 4.30
CA ASP A 64 3.52 8.28 3.14
C ASP A 64 3.65 7.49 1.83
N VAL A 65 2.76 7.79 0.88
CA VAL A 65 2.73 7.10 -0.42
C VAL A 65 4.02 7.29 -1.23
N SER A 66 4.76 8.38 -1.00
CA SER A 66 6.05 8.61 -1.64
C SER A 66 7.12 7.58 -1.26
N ASN A 67 6.93 6.87 -0.16
CA ASN A 67 7.83 5.82 0.31
C ASN A 67 7.56 4.45 -0.32
N ALA A 68 6.63 4.37 -1.25
CA ALA A 68 6.27 3.14 -1.94
C ALA A 68 6.30 3.33 -3.45
N ILE A 69 6.62 2.27 -4.18
CA ILE A 69 6.57 2.23 -5.63
C ILE A 69 5.73 1.03 -6.07
N LEU A 70 4.93 1.21 -7.12
CA LEU A 70 4.10 0.14 -7.66
C LEU A 70 4.93 -0.98 -8.26
N VAL A 71 4.47 -2.22 -8.03
CA VAL A 71 4.98 -3.41 -8.71
C VAL A 71 3.96 -3.81 -9.77
N CYS A 72 4.38 -3.87 -11.02
CA CYS A 72 3.51 -4.28 -12.12
C CYS A 72 3.14 -5.76 -11.99
N PRO A 73 1.85 -6.12 -11.96
CA PRO A 73 1.43 -7.51 -11.85
C PRO A 73 1.77 -8.34 -13.10
N ALA A 74 1.95 -7.68 -14.25
CA ALA A 74 2.25 -8.37 -15.50
C ALA A 74 3.75 -8.67 -15.68
N CYS A 75 4.64 -7.72 -15.36
CA CYS A 75 6.08 -7.92 -15.54
C CYS A 75 6.86 -8.13 -14.24
N GLY A 76 6.23 -7.93 -13.08
CA GLY A 76 6.86 -8.13 -11.78
C GLY A 76 7.90 -7.07 -11.39
N LYS A 77 8.08 -6.04 -12.21
CA LYS A 77 9.07 -4.99 -11.96
C LYS A 77 8.44 -3.78 -11.30
N THR A 78 9.22 -3.07 -10.49
CA THR A 78 8.79 -1.77 -9.96
C THR A 78 8.67 -0.76 -11.09
N THR A 79 7.59 -0.01 -11.10
CA THR A 79 7.30 0.93 -12.18
C THR A 79 6.48 2.11 -11.69
N ARG A 80 6.55 3.20 -12.44
CA ARG A 80 5.62 4.31 -12.31
C ARG A 80 4.42 4.09 -13.20
N VAL A 81 3.29 4.66 -12.80
CA VAL A 81 2.05 4.57 -13.56
C VAL A 81 2.04 5.63 -14.66
N SER A 82 1.79 5.21 -15.89
CA SER A 82 1.38 6.05 -16.99
C SER A 82 -0.13 5.90 -17.18
N TYR A 83 -0.75 6.81 -17.93
CA TYR A 83 -2.19 6.78 -18.16
C TYR A 83 -2.50 6.77 -19.65
N LYS A 84 -3.53 6.01 -20.01
CA LYS A 84 -4.07 5.96 -21.36
C LYS A 84 -5.58 6.20 -21.30
N PHE A 85 -6.11 7.00 -22.21
CA PHE A 85 -7.54 7.25 -22.32
C PHE A 85 -8.12 6.38 -23.43
N VAL A 86 -9.11 5.56 -23.08
CA VAL A 86 -9.86 4.74 -24.03
C VAL A 86 -11.35 4.92 -23.73
N ASN A 87 -12.12 5.38 -24.72
CA ASN A 87 -13.55 5.65 -24.56
C ASN A 87 -13.89 6.47 -23.31
N ASP A 88 -13.18 7.58 -23.12
CA ASP A 88 -13.30 8.50 -21.98
C ASP A 88 -12.93 7.88 -20.61
N LYS A 89 -12.39 6.68 -20.59
CA LYS A 89 -11.87 6.05 -19.38
C LYS A 89 -10.37 6.22 -19.26
N LYS A 90 -9.92 6.62 -18.08
CA LYS A 90 -8.52 6.74 -17.73
C LYS A 90 -8.01 5.40 -17.23
N LEU A 91 -7.08 4.78 -17.95
CA LEU A 91 -6.49 3.50 -17.60
C LEU A 91 -5.07 3.67 -17.10
N ARG A 92 -4.71 2.92 -16.06
CA ARG A 92 -3.34 2.88 -15.56
C ARG A 92 -2.51 1.90 -16.37
N ILE A 93 -1.33 2.32 -16.79
CA ILE A 93 -0.44 1.53 -17.64
C ILE A 93 0.95 1.47 -17.03
N CYS A 94 1.56 0.31 -17.06
CA CYS A 94 2.96 0.13 -16.69
C CYS A 94 3.87 0.78 -17.74
N LYS A 95 4.78 1.66 -17.31
CA LYS A 95 5.73 2.31 -18.22
C LYS A 95 6.75 1.34 -18.82
N LYS A 96 6.98 0.20 -18.17
CA LYS A 96 8.01 -0.77 -18.60
C LYS A 96 7.49 -1.79 -19.59
N CYS A 97 6.25 -2.27 -19.43
CA CYS A 97 5.67 -3.31 -20.28
C CYS A 97 4.42 -2.87 -21.04
N SER A 98 3.92 -1.66 -20.79
CA SER A 98 2.73 -1.07 -21.42
C SER A 98 1.42 -1.83 -21.21
N LYS A 99 1.36 -2.70 -20.23
CA LYS A 99 0.14 -3.42 -19.87
C LYS A 99 -0.69 -2.65 -18.86
N GLU A 100 -2.00 -2.85 -18.91
CA GLU A 100 -2.93 -2.24 -17.95
C GLU A 100 -2.84 -2.90 -16.56
N PHE A 101 -3.14 -2.07 -15.56
CA PHE A 101 -3.31 -2.55 -14.20
C PHE A 101 -4.78 -2.85 -13.90
#